data_99d56273c2a34d49c8eb25f3380aac86
#
_entry.id   99d56273c2a34d49c8eb25f3380aac86
#
_cell.length_a   1.000
_cell.length_b   1.000
_cell.length_c   1.000
_cell.angle_alpha   90.00
_cell.angle_beta   90.00
_cell.angle_gamma   90.00
#
_symmetry.space_group_name_H-M   'P 1'
#
loop_
_entity.id
_entity.type
_entity.pdbx_description
1 polymer ?
#
loop_
_entity_poly.entity_id
_entity_poly.type
_entity_poly.pdbx_seq_one_letter_code
_entity_poly.pdbx_strand_id
1 'polypeptide(L)'
;MTRTVESYNAFLNTPLSEADPEIAQIIEHEKYRQFAELELIASENFTSQAVMEANGSALTNKYSEGLPGARYYGGNEYVDQLETLCQKRALEAFKLDPKDRTLARRRNFAALTALLKPFDRLMGLDLPSGGHLTHGYQTDKKKISSSSIYFQSMPYRVDSETGIIDYDRLEENALLFRPQLLICGASAYPRDFDYPRLRKIADNHSAYLLCDMAHISGLVAAGEQESPFKYCDIVTTTTHKTLRGPRAGLIFFRKHEGEDRKTSLEARVNQAVFPSCQGGPHNNTIAGIAVALKQAASPEFVQYAKQVRANTQALAKTLTGHGYRLSSGGSDNHLVLWDLKPQGLTGSKIEKICEFVNITLNKNSVCGDKSAVTPGGVRIGTSALTSRGFKEEDFVQVGEFLHRIVEIADEVQKAAGSKLLKDFLAAAKDNDKIVQLQKDVEAFATSFPMPGFDVSGLKKPQH
;
A
#
# COMPACT_ATOMS: atom_id res chain seq x y z
N MET A 1 9.72 -15.10 46.55
CA MET A 1 8.31 -15.54 46.70
C MET A 1 7.97 -16.45 45.55
N THR A 2 7.66 -17.72 45.81
CA THR A 2 7.19 -18.68 44.82
C THR A 2 5.77 -18.25 44.43
N ARG A 3 5.59 -17.82 43.17
CA ARG A 3 4.24 -17.53 42.64
C ARG A 3 3.47 -18.88 42.61
N THR A 4 2.26 -18.90 43.19
CA THR A 4 1.36 -20.04 43.05
C THR A 4 0.86 -20.12 41.59
N VAL A 5 0.39 -21.29 41.12
CA VAL A 5 -0.17 -21.49 39.77
C VAL A 5 -1.33 -20.50 39.54
N GLU A 6 -2.15 -20.28 40.54
CA GLU A 6 -3.29 -19.29 40.48
C GLU A 6 -2.80 -17.86 40.30
N SER A 7 -1.74 -17.44 40.98
CA SER A 7 -1.17 -16.09 40.84
C SER A 7 -0.48 -15.91 39.49
N TYR A 8 0.07 -16.97 38.92
CA TYR A 8 0.67 -16.94 37.58
C TYR A 8 -0.39 -16.87 36.47
N ASN A 9 -1.49 -17.63 36.60
CA ASN A 9 -2.62 -17.54 35.68
C ASN A 9 -3.28 -16.15 35.72
N ALA A 10 -3.47 -15.55 36.91
CA ALA A 10 -3.98 -14.19 37.06
C ALA A 10 -3.04 -13.19 36.31
N PHE A 11 -1.73 -13.31 36.48
CA PHE A 11 -0.76 -12.48 35.77
C PHE A 11 -0.86 -12.58 34.25
N LEU A 12 -1.05 -13.78 33.70
CA LEU A 12 -1.15 -13.98 32.25
C LEU A 12 -2.50 -13.49 31.65
N ASN A 13 -3.52 -13.33 32.49
CA ASN A 13 -4.87 -12.89 32.08
C ASN A 13 -5.14 -11.41 32.43
N THR A 14 -4.13 -10.68 32.89
CA THR A 14 -4.24 -9.24 33.16
C THR A 14 -4.51 -8.48 31.87
N PRO A 15 -5.53 -7.61 31.79
CA PRO A 15 -5.79 -6.76 30.62
C PRO A 15 -4.62 -5.84 30.33
N LEU A 16 -4.45 -5.44 29.05
CA LEU A 16 -3.35 -4.57 28.61
C LEU A 16 -3.25 -3.28 29.41
N SER A 17 -4.40 -2.65 29.72
CA SER A 17 -4.45 -1.39 30.47
C SER A 17 -3.86 -1.48 31.89
N GLU A 18 -3.80 -2.68 32.46
CA GLU A 18 -3.21 -2.94 33.76
C GLU A 18 -1.82 -3.58 33.66
N ALA A 19 -1.61 -4.44 32.65
CA ALA A 19 -0.36 -5.15 32.45
C ALA A 19 0.76 -4.24 31.91
N ASP A 20 0.38 -3.30 31.03
CA ASP A 20 1.29 -2.33 30.41
C ASP A 20 0.54 -1.03 30.09
N PRO A 21 0.35 -0.15 31.09
CA PRO A 21 -0.35 1.13 30.91
C PRO A 21 0.31 2.04 29.89
N GLU A 22 1.65 1.96 29.72
CA GLU A 22 2.39 2.80 28.77
C GLU A 22 2.01 2.44 27.33
N ILE A 23 2.02 1.16 26.98
CA ILE A 23 1.57 0.70 25.66
C ILE A 23 0.09 0.97 25.44
N ALA A 24 -0.75 0.76 26.47
CA ALA A 24 -2.18 1.09 26.40
C ALA A 24 -2.40 2.57 26.06
N GLN A 25 -1.66 3.47 26.72
CA GLN A 25 -1.74 4.92 26.47
C GLN A 25 -1.27 5.29 25.06
N ILE A 26 -0.18 4.71 24.55
CA ILE A 26 0.30 4.95 23.18
C ILE A 26 -0.77 4.55 22.17
N ILE A 27 -1.45 3.43 22.39
CA ILE A 27 -2.54 2.97 21.51
C ILE A 27 -3.72 3.96 21.54
N GLU A 28 -4.10 4.46 22.71
CA GLU A 28 -5.19 5.45 22.82
C GLU A 28 -4.82 6.79 22.15
N HIS A 29 -3.56 7.24 22.26
CA HIS A 29 -3.08 8.42 21.55
C HIS A 29 -3.11 8.22 20.03
N GLU A 30 -2.70 7.06 19.52
CA GLU A 30 -2.75 6.75 18.09
C GLU A 30 -4.20 6.64 17.56
N LYS A 31 -5.12 6.08 18.35
CA LYS A 31 -6.56 6.11 18.02
C LYS A 31 -7.08 7.55 17.90
N TYR A 32 -6.70 8.43 18.84
CA TYR A 32 -7.08 9.84 18.78
C TYR A 32 -6.52 10.49 17.51
N ARG A 33 -5.24 10.29 17.20
CA ARG A 33 -4.61 10.80 15.98
C ARG A 33 -5.39 10.37 14.74
N GLN A 34 -5.66 9.07 14.60
CA GLN A 34 -6.41 8.55 13.45
C GLN A 34 -7.82 9.13 13.33
N PHE A 35 -8.48 9.44 14.44
CA PHE A 35 -9.79 10.04 14.46
C PHE A 35 -9.77 11.53 14.14
N ALA A 36 -8.80 12.27 14.69
CA ALA A 36 -8.72 13.73 14.64
C ALA A 36 -7.98 14.28 13.42
N GLU A 37 -7.34 13.42 12.61
CA GLU A 37 -6.55 13.80 11.44
C GLU A 37 -7.21 13.35 10.13
N LEU A 38 -6.78 13.99 9.03
CA LEU A 38 -7.11 13.57 7.66
C LEU A 38 -5.99 12.67 7.14
N GLU A 39 -6.24 11.35 7.11
CA GLU A 39 -5.30 10.35 6.61
C GLU A 39 -5.35 10.26 5.09
N LEU A 40 -4.32 10.78 4.43
CA LEU A 40 -4.19 10.85 2.97
C LEU A 40 -3.01 10.05 2.43
N ILE A 41 -2.36 9.22 3.24
CA ILE A 41 -1.32 8.31 2.75
C ILE A 41 -1.99 7.22 1.88
N ALA A 42 -1.63 7.18 0.60
CA ALA A 42 -2.26 6.29 -0.39
C ALA A 42 -2.09 4.79 -0.09
N SER A 43 -1.14 4.41 0.77
CA SER A 43 -0.89 3.03 1.19
C SER A 43 -1.52 2.66 2.53
N GLU A 44 -2.32 3.54 3.12
CA GLU A 44 -3.03 3.30 4.37
C GLU A 44 -4.54 3.20 4.19
N ASN A 45 -5.19 2.56 5.15
CA ASN A 45 -6.63 2.41 5.21
C ASN A 45 -7.07 2.05 6.63
N PHE A 46 -8.35 2.26 6.92
CA PHE A 46 -8.96 1.85 8.18
C PHE A 46 -9.66 0.50 8.00
N THR A 47 -9.19 -0.50 8.74
CA THR A 47 -9.77 -1.85 8.70
C THR A 47 -10.98 -1.99 9.61
N SER A 48 -11.77 -3.05 9.42
CA SER A 48 -12.95 -3.31 10.23
C SER A 48 -12.61 -3.89 11.61
N GLN A 49 -13.50 -3.69 12.59
CA GLN A 49 -13.42 -4.31 13.91
C GLN A 49 -13.23 -5.82 13.82
N ALA A 50 -13.98 -6.50 12.97
CA ALA A 50 -13.88 -7.96 12.79
C ALA A 50 -12.49 -8.43 12.32
N VAL A 51 -11.79 -7.61 11.52
CA VAL A 51 -10.40 -7.89 11.13
C VAL A 51 -9.46 -7.71 12.31
N MET A 52 -9.65 -6.69 13.14
CA MET A 52 -8.84 -6.46 14.35
C MET A 52 -9.05 -7.59 15.37
N GLU A 53 -10.29 -8.00 15.62
CA GLU A 53 -10.64 -9.12 16.52
C GLU A 53 -10.02 -10.44 16.06
N ALA A 54 -10.10 -10.75 14.77
CA ALA A 54 -9.47 -11.94 14.19
C ALA A 54 -7.94 -11.90 14.36
N ASN A 55 -7.33 -10.74 14.18
CA ASN A 55 -5.89 -10.54 14.30
C ASN A 55 -5.41 -10.60 15.76
N GLY A 56 -6.23 -10.22 16.72
CA GLY A 56 -5.98 -10.34 18.18
C GLY A 56 -6.39 -11.67 18.79
N SER A 57 -6.69 -12.70 17.98
CA SER A 57 -7.22 -13.97 18.46
C SER A 57 -6.15 -14.95 18.97
N ALA A 58 -6.59 -16.02 19.66
CA ALA A 58 -5.76 -17.12 20.13
C ALA A 58 -4.99 -17.87 19.03
N LEU A 59 -5.29 -17.63 17.75
CA LEU A 59 -4.53 -18.15 16.62
C LEU A 59 -3.06 -17.66 16.62
N THR A 60 -2.75 -16.61 17.37
CA THR A 60 -1.38 -16.15 17.67
C THR A 60 -0.49 -17.26 18.25
N ASN A 61 -1.06 -18.19 19.02
CA ASN A 61 -0.30 -19.21 19.74
C ASN A 61 0.13 -20.41 18.88
N LYS A 62 -0.44 -20.57 17.66
CA LYS A 62 -0.31 -21.81 16.89
C LYS A 62 0.79 -21.77 15.83
N TYR A 63 1.60 -22.82 15.79
CA TYR A 63 2.66 -23.04 14.79
C TYR A 63 2.17 -23.98 13.68
N SER A 64 2.36 -23.62 12.38
CA SER A 64 1.76 -24.35 11.26
C SER A 64 2.61 -24.33 9.98
N GLU A 65 3.90 -24.67 10.08
CA GLU A 65 4.76 -24.84 8.91
C GLU A 65 4.26 -25.96 8.00
N GLY A 66 4.45 -25.81 6.71
CA GLY A 66 3.94 -26.72 5.68
C GLY A 66 2.62 -26.22 5.07
N LEU A 67 1.91 -27.09 4.40
CA LEU A 67 0.66 -26.84 3.71
C LEU A 67 -0.51 -27.54 4.40
N PRO A 68 -1.78 -27.14 4.19
CA PRO A 68 -2.94 -27.87 4.65
C PRO A 68 -2.85 -29.36 4.28
N GLY A 69 -3.06 -30.24 5.25
CA GLY A 69 -2.92 -31.70 5.09
C GLY A 69 -1.49 -32.23 5.01
N ALA A 70 -0.48 -31.35 4.99
CA ALA A 70 0.96 -31.70 4.93
C ALA A 70 1.79 -30.82 5.87
N ARG A 71 1.45 -30.81 7.15
CA ARG A 71 2.09 -29.99 8.19
C ARG A 71 3.29 -30.72 8.81
N TYR A 72 4.27 -29.96 9.27
CA TYR A 72 5.40 -30.47 10.05
C TYR A 72 5.06 -30.67 11.53
N TYR A 73 3.94 -30.09 12.01
CA TYR A 73 3.50 -30.14 13.41
C TYR A 73 2.05 -30.63 13.53
N GLY A 74 1.71 -31.27 14.66
CA GLY A 74 0.34 -31.67 14.95
C GLY A 74 -0.58 -30.55 15.40
N GLY A 75 -1.87 -30.85 15.57
CA GLY A 75 -2.87 -29.95 16.11
C GLY A 75 -3.27 -28.83 15.14
N ASN A 76 -3.21 -29.06 13.83
CA ASN A 76 -3.48 -28.06 12.80
C ASN A 76 -4.86 -28.20 12.12
N GLU A 77 -5.76 -29.01 12.64
CA GLU A 77 -7.08 -29.23 12.04
C GLU A 77 -7.82 -27.93 11.71
N TYR A 78 -7.93 -27.04 12.68
CA TYR A 78 -8.65 -25.74 12.48
C TYR A 78 -7.81 -24.74 11.67
N VAL A 79 -6.49 -24.80 11.75
CA VAL A 79 -5.61 -23.97 10.94
C VAL A 79 -5.67 -24.38 9.47
N ASP A 80 -5.80 -25.67 9.17
CA ASP A 80 -6.00 -26.17 7.81
C ASP A 80 -7.34 -25.70 7.24
N GLN A 81 -8.42 -25.72 8.04
CA GLN A 81 -9.71 -25.15 7.66
C GLN A 81 -9.62 -23.66 7.38
N LEU A 82 -8.94 -22.91 8.27
CA LEU A 82 -8.72 -21.47 8.12
C LEU A 82 -7.95 -21.16 6.83
N GLU A 83 -6.87 -21.87 6.59
CA GLU A 83 -6.03 -21.64 5.41
C GLU A 83 -6.76 -21.95 4.11
N THR A 84 -7.45 -23.07 4.07
CA THR A 84 -8.28 -23.49 2.92
C THR A 84 -9.40 -22.47 2.66
N LEU A 85 -10.07 -22.00 3.73
CA LEU A 85 -11.11 -20.97 3.61
C LEU A 85 -10.53 -19.65 3.10
N CYS A 86 -9.35 -19.24 3.57
CA CYS A 86 -8.68 -18.03 3.12
C CYS A 86 -8.34 -18.10 1.62
N GLN A 87 -7.81 -19.25 1.17
CA GLN A 87 -7.50 -19.49 -0.25
C GLN A 87 -8.77 -19.41 -1.12
N LYS A 88 -9.84 -20.09 -0.70
CA LYS A 88 -11.14 -20.04 -1.38
C LYS A 88 -11.65 -18.61 -1.51
N ARG A 89 -11.69 -17.85 -0.41
CA ARG A 89 -12.15 -16.46 -0.40
C ARG A 89 -11.29 -15.53 -1.25
N ALA A 90 -9.99 -15.78 -1.33
CA ALA A 90 -9.10 -15.01 -2.19
C ALA A 90 -9.45 -15.21 -3.68
N LEU A 91 -9.69 -16.44 -4.10
CA LEU A 91 -10.12 -16.72 -5.48
C LEU A 91 -11.50 -16.11 -5.77
N GLU A 92 -12.45 -16.24 -4.84
CA GLU A 92 -13.80 -15.67 -4.95
C GLU A 92 -13.77 -14.13 -5.06
N ALA A 93 -12.99 -13.45 -4.19
CA ALA A 93 -12.89 -11.99 -4.18
C ALA A 93 -12.35 -11.42 -5.50
N PHE A 94 -11.45 -12.13 -6.16
CA PHE A 94 -10.89 -11.74 -7.46
C PHE A 94 -11.55 -12.44 -8.64
N LYS A 95 -12.64 -13.19 -8.44
CA LYS A 95 -13.42 -13.91 -9.47
C LYS A 95 -12.56 -14.85 -10.30
N LEU A 96 -11.70 -15.63 -9.65
CA LEU A 96 -10.72 -16.52 -10.27
C LEU A 96 -11.20 -17.98 -10.22
N ASP A 97 -11.01 -18.73 -11.32
CA ASP A 97 -11.24 -20.16 -11.34
C ASP A 97 -10.10 -20.90 -10.60
N PRO A 98 -10.42 -21.78 -9.62
CA PRO A 98 -9.41 -22.59 -8.94
C PRO A 98 -8.63 -23.56 -9.85
N LYS A 99 -9.15 -23.85 -11.05
CA LYS A 99 -8.45 -24.66 -12.06
C LYS A 99 -7.27 -23.90 -12.68
N ASP A 100 -7.47 -22.60 -12.92
CA ASP A 100 -6.50 -21.76 -13.62
C ASP A 100 -5.54 -21.06 -12.67
N ARG A 101 -5.95 -20.84 -11.43
CA ARG A 101 -5.19 -20.06 -10.45
C ARG A 101 -5.19 -20.72 -9.07
N THR A 102 -4.11 -20.49 -8.34
CA THR A 102 -4.01 -20.81 -6.91
C THR A 102 -3.20 -19.74 -6.19
N LEU A 103 -3.07 -19.89 -4.90
CA LEU A 103 -2.56 -18.87 -4.00
C LEU A 103 -1.54 -19.48 -3.02
N ALA A 104 -0.39 -18.78 -2.89
CA ALA A 104 0.51 -18.91 -1.75
C ALA A 104 0.59 -17.58 -1.00
N ARG A 105 0.99 -17.63 0.26
CA ARG A 105 1.11 -16.44 1.10
C ARG A 105 2.49 -15.85 1.01
N ARG A 106 2.60 -14.52 0.83
CA ARG A 106 3.73 -13.62 1.17
C ARG A 106 4.51 -13.00 0.00
N ARG A 107 5.27 -11.99 0.35
CA ARG A 107 5.96 -10.84 -0.24
C ARG A 107 6.69 -11.09 -1.57
N ASN A 108 6.89 -9.98 -2.31
CA ASN A 108 7.52 -9.91 -3.63
C ASN A 108 8.84 -10.68 -3.73
N PHE A 109 9.70 -10.66 -2.71
CA PHE A 109 10.98 -11.37 -2.78
C PHE A 109 10.81 -12.90 -2.88
N ALA A 110 9.80 -13.49 -2.22
CA ALA A 110 9.50 -14.91 -2.40
C ALA A 110 8.98 -15.21 -3.82
N ALA A 111 8.16 -14.33 -4.41
CA ALA A 111 7.73 -14.46 -5.79
C ALA A 111 8.92 -14.36 -6.77
N LEU A 112 9.86 -13.41 -6.52
CA LEU A 112 11.08 -13.31 -7.31
C LEU A 112 11.96 -14.55 -7.19
N THR A 113 12.15 -15.08 -5.97
CA THR A 113 12.92 -16.31 -5.72
C THR A 113 12.29 -17.54 -6.39
N ALA A 114 10.97 -17.58 -6.54
CA ALA A 114 10.28 -18.63 -7.28
C ALA A 114 10.55 -18.58 -8.78
N LEU A 115 10.75 -17.38 -9.34
CA LEU A 115 10.87 -17.16 -10.78
C LEU A 115 12.31 -17.08 -11.27
N LEU A 116 13.20 -16.53 -10.46
CA LEU A 116 14.54 -16.14 -10.85
C LEU A 116 15.62 -16.88 -10.05
N LYS A 117 16.74 -17.11 -10.69
CA LYS A 117 18.01 -17.51 -10.07
C LYS A 117 18.86 -16.26 -9.78
N PRO A 118 19.83 -16.33 -8.85
CA PRO A 118 20.79 -15.23 -8.68
C PRO A 118 21.38 -14.78 -10.02
N PHE A 119 21.50 -13.45 -10.19
CA PHE A 119 21.98 -12.78 -11.41
C PHE A 119 21.04 -12.82 -12.64
N ASP A 120 19.88 -13.46 -12.56
CA ASP A 120 18.87 -13.32 -13.61
C ASP A 120 18.42 -11.86 -13.74
N ARG A 121 17.96 -11.48 -14.93
CA ARG A 121 17.61 -10.11 -15.28
C ARG A 121 16.14 -9.84 -15.06
N LEU A 122 15.84 -8.73 -14.39
CA LEU A 122 14.46 -8.23 -14.21
C LEU A 122 14.34 -6.77 -14.66
N MET A 123 13.16 -6.41 -15.14
CA MET A 123 12.79 -5.02 -15.41
C MET A 123 11.56 -4.67 -14.60
N GLY A 124 11.55 -3.47 -14.00
CA GLY A 124 10.43 -2.93 -13.23
C GLY A 124 10.35 -1.41 -13.36
N LEU A 125 9.21 -0.81 -13.01
CA LEU A 125 9.06 0.64 -13.03
C LEU A 125 10.03 1.27 -12.01
N ASP A 126 10.76 2.30 -12.45
CA ASP A 126 11.73 3.03 -11.62
C ASP A 126 11.04 3.68 -10.41
N LEU A 127 11.70 3.70 -9.26
CA LEU A 127 11.14 4.30 -8.03
C LEU A 127 10.73 5.76 -8.21
N PRO A 128 11.57 6.65 -8.82
CA PRO A 128 11.16 8.03 -9.12
C PRO A 128 9.99 8.16 -10.09
N SER A 129 9.76 7.13 -10.91
CA SER A 129 8.61 7.05 -11.83
C SER A 129 7.34 6.45 -11.20
N GLY A 130 7.37 6.16 -9.91
CA GLY A 130 6.25 5.58 -9.16
C GLY A 130 6.34 4.09 -8.88
N GLY A 131 7.42 3.40 -9.26
CA GLY A 131 7.66 2.00 -8.95
C GLY A 131 7.82 1.73 -7.45
N HIS A 132 7.95 0.46 -7.08
CA HIS A 132 8.23 0.06 -5.71
C HIS A 132 9.71 -0.32 -5.55
N LEU A 133 10.27 -0.14 -4.34
CA LEU A 133 11.65 -0.52 -4.01
C LEU A 133 11.98 -1.95 -4.46
N THR A 134 11.07 -2.89 -4.25
CA THR A 134 11.28 -4.31 -4.59
C THR A 134 11.21 -4.63 -6.08
N HIS A 135 10.97 -3.64 -6.95
CA HIS A 135 10.98 -3.80 -8.39
C HIS A 135 12.38 -3.63 -9.02
N GLY A 136 13.44 -3.81 -8.21
CA GLY A 136 14.82 -3.75 -8.68
C GLY A 136 15.50 -2.41 -8.44
N TYR A 137 15.00 -1.58 -7.52
CA TYR A 137 15.54 -0.24 -7.32
C TYR A 137 17.00 -0.22 -6.91
N GLN A 138 17.77 0.56 -7.64
CA GLN A 138 19.19 0.89 -7.39
C GLN A 138 19.49 2.30 -7.88
N THR A 139 20.59 2.87 -7.41
CA THR A 139 21.16 4.10 -7.93
C THR A 139 22.46 3.78 -8.66
N ASP A 140 23.00 4.75 -9.41
CA ASP A 140 24.30 4.59 -10.09
C ASP A 140 25.45 4.24 -9.13
N LYS A 141 25.30 4.60 -7.86
CA LYS A 141 26.32 4.41 -6.83
C LYS A 141 26.09 3.23 -5.89
N LYS A 142 24.84 2.72 -5.81
CA LYS A 142 24.49 1.71 -4.81
C LYS A 142 23.29 0.88 -5.22
N LYS A 143 23.41 -0.43 -5.04
CA LYS A 143 22.28 -1.37 -5.03
C LYS A 143 21.55 -1.23 -3.70
N ILE A 144 20.24 -0.95 -3.73
CA ILE A 144 19.45 -0.61 -2.54
C ILE A 144 18.49 -1.73 -2.17
N SER A 145 17.67 -2.15 -3.12
CA SER A 145 16.73 -3.26 -2.89
C SER A 145 17.44 -4.62 -2.97
N SER A 146 16.97 -5.58 -2.17
CA SER A 146 17.40 -6.98 -2.30
C SER A 146 17.22 -7.49 -3.74
N SER A 147 16.16 -7.07 -4.43
CA SER A 147 15.92 -7.42 -5.83
C SER A 147 16.99 -6.86 -6.78
N SER A 148 17.67 -5.76 -6.44
CA SER A 148 18.82 -5.28 -7.21
C SER A 148 20.15 -5.86 -6.75
N ILE A 149 20.22 -6.36 -5.51
CA ILE A 149 21.43 -7.00 -4.95
C ILE A 149 21.62 -8.41 -5.54
N TYR A 150 20.56 -9.21 -5.54
CA TYR A 150 20.62 -10.61 -5.97
C TYR A 150 20.38 -10.81 -7.47
N PHE A 151 19.69 -9.88 -8.12
CA PHE A 151 19.36 -9.94 -9.55
C PHE A 151 19.95 -8.74 -10.28
N GLN A 152 20.09 -8.86 -11.59
CA GLN A 152 20.41 -7.72 -12.43
C GLN A 152 19.11 -6.97 -12.74
N SER A 153 19.04 -5.70 -12.40
CA SER A 153 17.85 -4.91 -12.62
C SER A 153 18.09 -3.76 -13.60
N MET A 154 17.13 -3.56 -14.50
CA MET A 154 17.06 -2.40 -15.40
C MET A 154 15.68 -1.76 -15.25
N PRO A 155 15.60 -0.49 -14.83
CA PRO A 155 14.31 0.17 -14.71
C PRO A 155 13.75 0.60 -16.05
N TYR A 156 12.41 0.58 -16.20
CA TYR A 156 11.72 1.37 -17.19
C TYR A 156 11.08 2.60 -16.52
N ARG A 157 10.73 3.61 -17.31
CA ARG A 157 10.36 4.93 -16.78
C ARG A 157 9.09 5.45 -17.43
N VAL A 158 8.54 6.46 -16.80
CA VAL A 158 7.55 7.33 -17.42
C VAL A 158 8.24 8.35 -18.32
N ASP A 159 7.55 8.81 -19.34
CA ASP A 159 7.94 9.96 -20.12
C ASP A 159 7.93 11.21 -19.25
N SER A 160 8.94 12.06 -19.37
CA SER A 160 9.17 13.20 -18.47
C SER A 160 8.19 14.36 -18.67
N GLU A 161 7.52 14.42 -19.81
CA GLU A 161 6.56 15.47 -20.14
C GLU A 161 5.13 15.08 -19.76
N THR A 162 4.76 13.85 -20.11
CA THR A 162 3.39 13.32 -19.92
C THR A 162 3.17 12.65 -18.57
N GLY A 163 4.22 12.15 -17.94
CA GLY A 163 4.12 11.34 -16.72
C GLY A 163 3.52 9.94 -16.95
N ILE A 164 3.41 9.51 -18.20
CA ILE A 164 2.88 8.20 -18.61
C ILE A 164 4.03 7.25 -18.91
N ILE A 165 3.85 5.95 -18.66
CA ILE A 165 4.85 4.93 -18.97
C ILE A 165 5.18 4.95 -20.47
N ASP A 166 6.47 5.09 -20.78
CA ASP A 166 6.98 5.02 -22.16
C ASP A 166 7.13 3.54 -22.56
N TYR A 167 6.06 2.98 -23.10
CA TYR A 167 6.02 1.58 -23.53
C TYR A 167 6.89 1.29 -24.74
N ASP A 168 7.12 2.25 -25.63
CA ASP A 168 7.99 2.10 -26.79
C ASP A 168 9.44 1.91 -26.33
N ARG A 169 9.89 2.78 -25.45
CA ARG A 169 11.22 2.69 -24.85
C ARG A 169 11.40 1.48 -23.94
N LEU A 170 10.32 1.05 -23.28
CA LEU A 170 10.35 -0.21 -22.53
C LEU A 170 10.60 -1.39 -23.47
N GLU A 171 9.91 -1.46 -24.61
CA GLU A 171 10.06 -2.53 -25.60
C GLU A 171 11.48 -2.56 -26.20
N GLU A 172 12.01 -1.39 -26.59
CA GLU A 172 13.40 -1.25 -27.06
C GLU A 172 14.44 -1.73 -26.03
N ASN A 173 14.28 -1.29 -24.78
CA ASN A 173 15.17 -1.69 -23.69
C ASN A 173 15.07 -3.19 -23.38
N ALA A 174 13.88 -3.76 -23.43
CA ALA A 174 13.66 -5.18 -23.20
C ALA A 174 14.35 -6.03 -24.30
N LEU A 175 14.35 -5.56 -25.54
CA LEU A 175 15.06 -6.23 -26.65
C LEU A 175 16.56 -6.35 -26.39
N LEU A 176 17.16 -5.30 -25.84
CA LEU A 176 18.61 -5.24 -25.54
C LEU A 176 18.94 -6.00 -24.26
N PHE A 177 18.17 -5.77 -23.20
CA PHE A 177 18.44 -6.31 -21.87
C PHE A 177 18.01 -7.78 -21.71
N ARG A 178 16.99 -8.23 -22.45
CA ARG A 178 16.43 -9.60 -22.43
C ARG A 178 16.11 -10.07 -21.01
N PRO A 179 15.15 -9.45 -20.33
CA PRO A 179 14.79 -9.84 -18.98
C PRO A 179 14.18 -11.24 -18.93
N GLN A 180 14.40 -11.98 -17.86
CA GLN A 180 13.66 -13.19 -17.52
C GLN A 180 12.34 -12.85 -16.79
N LEU A 181 12.24 -11.64 -16.24
CA LEU A 181 11.05 -11.15 -15.54
C LEU A 181 10.78 -9.69 -15.87
N LEU A 182 9.55 -9.41 -16.30
CA LEU A 182 9.00 -8.07 -16.40
C LEU A 182 8.01 -7.86 -15.24
N ILE A 183 8.19 -6.78 -14.47
CA ILE A 183 7.32 -6.43 -13.34
C ILE A 183 6.50 -5.21 -13.71
N CYS A 184 5.17 -5.32 -13.64
CA CYS A 184 4.24 -4.19 -13.69
C CYS A 184 3.60 -3.96 -12.31
N GLY A 185 2.97 -2.79 -12.14
CA GLY A 185 2.46 -2.35 -10.85
C GLY A 185 3.29 -1.21 -10.27
N ALA A 186 2.69 -0.45 -9.38
CA ALA A 186 3.29 0.79 -8.89
C ALA A 186 2.84 1.15 -7.48
N SER A 187 3.63 2.03 -6.84
CA SER A 187 3.31 2.65 -5.54
C SER A 187 2.80 4.09 -5.69
N ALA A 188 3.17 4.77 -6.76
CA ALA A 188 2.85 6.18 -7.01
C ALA A 188 2.66 6.48 -8.51
N TYR A 189 1.99 5.59 -9.21
CA TYR A 189 1.59 5.80 -10.60
C TYR A 189 0.06 5.89 -10.68
N PRO A 190 -0.50 7.05 -11.01
CA PRO A 190 -1.94 7.30 -10.91
C PRO A 190 -2.74 6.86 -12.15
N ARG A 191 -2.13 6.17 -13.11
CA ARG A 191 -2.76 5.73 -14.36
C ARG A 191 -2.88 4.23 -14.46
N ASP A 192 -3.72 3.76 -15.38
CA ASP A 192 -3.84 2.35 -15.72
C ASP A 192 -2.61 1.82 -16.46
N PHE A 193 -2.38 0.51 -16.36
CA PHE A 193 -1.33 -0.18 -17.09
C PHE A 193 -1.90 -0.79 -18.37
N ASP A 194 -1.17 -0.69 -19.49
CA ASP A 194 -1.46 -1.44 -20.70
C ASP A 194 -0.96 -2.90 -20.56
N TYR A 195 -1.75 -3.72 -19.85
CA TYR A 195 -1.41 -5.13 -19.62
C TYR A 195 -1.25 -5.95 -20.90
N PRO A 196 -2.10 -5.79 -21.96
CA PRO A 196 -1.90 -6.45 -23.24
C PRO A 196 -0.52 -6.18 -23.84
N ARG A 197 -0.09 -4.93 -23.83
CA ARG A 197 1.23 -4.55 -24.36
C ARG A 197 2.38 -5.10 -23.52
N LEU A 198 2.28 -5.04 -22.20
CA LEU A 198 3.25 -5.63 -21.28
C LEU A 198 3.38 -7.14 -21.49
N ARG A 199 2.24 -7.85 -21.71
CA ARG A 199 2.26 -9.29 -22.00
C ARG A 199 3.00 -9.58 -23.31
N LYS A 200 2.71 -8.82 -24.37
CA LYS A 200 3.39 -8.95 -25.66
C LYS A 200 4.91 -8.74 -25.52
N ILE A 201 5.33 -7.71 -24.80
CA ILE A 201 6.77 -7.45 -24.56
C ILE A 201 7.40 -8.63 -23.80
N ALA A 202 6.76 -9.16 -22.77
CA ALA A 202 7.27 -10.30 -22.02
C ALA A 202 7.35 -11.56 -22.89
N ASP A 203 6.35 -11.84 -23.72
CA ASP A 203 6.32 -12.99 -24.63
C ASP A 203 7.43 -12.97 -25.65
N ASN A 204 7.77 -11.79 -26.19
CA ASN A 204 8.85 -11.62 -27.16
C ASN A 204 10.24 -12.06 -26.61
N HIS A 205 10.36 -12.17 -25.28
CA HIS A 205 11.60 -12.55 -24.58
C HIS A 205 11.47 -13.83 -23.77
N SER A 206 10.33 -14.54 -23.86
CA SER A 206 10.00 -15.68 -22.98
C SER A 206 10.13 -15.33 -21.48
N ALA A 207 9.85 -14.07 -21.14
CA ALA A 207 9.91 -13.57 -19.77
C ALA A 207 8.59 -13.84 -19.04
N TYR A 208 8.69 -14.11 -17.75
CA TYR A 208 7.52 -14.05 -16.88
C TYR A 208 7.01 -12.60 -16.78
N LEU A 209 5.67 -12.43 -16.69
CA LEU A 209 5.05 -11.17 -16.35
C LEU A 209 4.48 -11.25 -14.93
N LEU A 210 4.99 -10.42 -14.02
CA LEU A 210 4.50 -10.30 -12.66
C LEU A 210 3.82 -8.95 -12.49
N CYS A 211 2.60 -8.96 -11.95
CA CYS A 211 1.95 -7.72 -11.51
C CYS A 211 1.98 -7.61 -9.99
N ASP A 212 2.55 -6.52 -9.48
CA ASP A 212 2.35 -6.09 -8.09
C ASP A 212 1.15 -5.11 -8.03
N MET A 213 -0.05 -5.67 -7.81
CA MET A 213 -1.28 -4.87 -7.70
C MET A 213 -1.55 -4.34 -6.30
N ALA A 214 -0.56 -4.30 -5.42
CA ALA A 214 -0.73 -3.99 -4.00
C ALA A 214 -1.55 -2.72 -3.73
N HIS A 215 -1.33 -1.66 -4.49
CA HIS A 215 -2.05 -0.40 -4.32
C HIS A 215 -3.51 -0.47 -4.80
N ILE A 216 -3.76 -1.18 -5.88
CA ILE A 216 -5.06 -1.18 -6.56
C ILE A 216 -5.90 -2.44 -6.30
N SER A 217 -5.42 -3.36 -5.44
CA SER A 217 -6.05 -4.67 -5.25
C SER A 217 -7.52 -4.61 -4.85
N GLY A 218 -7.92 -3.65 -4.03
CA GLY A 218 -9.32 -3.44 -3.69
C GLY A 218 -10.17 -2.99 -4.89
N LEU A 219 -9.63 -2.13 -5.75
CA LEU A 219 -10.30 -1.68 -6.96
C LEU A 219 -10.44 -2.82 -7.98
N VAL A 220 -9.40 -3.66 -8.12
CA VAL A 220 -9.44 -4.87 -8.96
C VAL A 220 -10.47 -5.87 -8.45
N ALA A 221 -10.53 -6.14 -7.13
CA ALA A 221 -11.51 -7.05 -6.54
C ALA A 221 -12.95 -6.57 -6.79
N ALA A 222 -13.19 -5.27 -6.68
CA ALA A 222 -14.49 -4.65 -6.95
C ALA A 222 -14.85 -4.60 -8.45
N GLY A 223 -13.89 -4.81 -9.36
CA GLY A 223 -14.08 -4.65 -10.80
C GLY A 223 -14.04 -3.19 -11.28
N GLU A 224 -13.51 -2.30 -10.46
CA GLU A 224 -13.38 -0.87 -10.75
C GLU A 224 -12.04 -0.52 -11.42
N GLN A 225 -11.17 -1.51 -11.61
CA GLN A 225 -9.92 -1.40 -12.36
C GLN A 225 -9.64 -2.69 -13.12
N GLU A 226 -8.94 -2.60 -14.26
CA GLU A 226 -8.64 -3.76 -15.09
C GLU A 226 -7.87 -4.82 -14.30
N SER A 227 -8.26 -6.08 -14.49
CA SER A 227 -7.69 -7.22 -13.78
C SER A 227 -6.39 -7.69 -14.46
N PRO A 228 -5.26 -7.71 -13.75
CA PRO A 228 -3.99 -8.22 -14.29
C PRO A 228 -3.98 -9.74 -14.48
N PHE A 229 -4.92 -10.45 -13.87
CA PHE A 229 -4.94 -11.92 -13.87
C PHE A 229 -5.05 -12.55 -15.24
N LYS A 230 -5.67 -11.86 -16.20
CA LYS A 230 -5.76 -12.34 -17.59
C LYS A 230 -4.39 -12.41 -18.27
N TYR A 231 -3.49 -11.52 -17.91
CA TYR A 231 -2.23 -11.30 -18.64
C TYR A 231 -0.99 -11.81 -17.90
N CYS A 232 -1.00 -11.80 -16.56
CA CYS A 232 0.18 -12.05 -15.75
C CYS A 232 0.30 -13.52 -15.34
N ASP A 233 1.52 -14.03 -15.25
CA ASP A 233 1.83 -15.37 -14.76
C ASP A 233 1.71 -15.41 -13.24
N ILE A 234 2.23 -14.37 -12.58
CA ILE A 234 2.12 -14.16 -11.14
C ILE A 234 1.50 -12.78 -10.87
N VAL A 235 0.65 -12.72 -9.85
CA VAL A 235 0.11 -11.47 -9.32
C VAL A 235 0.37 -11.42 -7.82
N THR A 236 1.08 -10.40 -7.36
CA THR A 236 1.30 -10.17 -5.93
C THR A 236 0.44 -9.02 -5.43
N THR A 237 0.05 -9.06 -4.17
CA THR A 237 -0.63 -7.95 -3.52
C THR A 237 -0.32 -7.88 -2.04
N THR A 238 -0.52 -6.70 -1.45
CA THR A 238 -0.71 -6.51 -0.03
C THR A 238 -2.20 -6.52 0.31
N THR A 239 -2.53 -6.81 1.56
CA THR A 239 -3.94 -6.89 2.00
C THR A 239 -4.42 -5.65 2.74
N HIS A 240 -3.53 -4.72 3.11
CA HIS A 240 -3.79 -3.60 4.03
C HIS A 240 -3.97 -2.23 3.38
N LYS A 241 -4.02 -2.14 2.04
CA LYS A 241 -4.22 -0.88 1.31
C LYS A 241 -5.68 -0.75 0.88
N THR A 242 -5.96 -0.61 -0.41
CA THR A 242 -7.35 -0.53 -0.91
C THR A 242 -8.21 -1.75 -0.52
N LEU A 243 -7.60 -2.91 -0.23
CA LEU A 243 -8.31 -4.12 0.20
C LEU A 243 -8.76 -4.09 1.68
N ARG A 244 -8.34 -3.12 2.48
CA ARG A 244 -8.74 -2.88 3.90
C ARG A 244 -8.53 -4.04 4.86
N GLY A 245 -7.58 -4.93 4.61
CA GLY A 245 -7.26 -6.06 5.48
C GLY A 245 -6.09 -5.79 6.44
N PRO A 246 -5.63 -6.83 7.16
CA PRO A 246 -4.45 -6.75 8.00
C PRO A 246 -3.18 -6.62 7.16
N ARG A 247 -2.06 -6.26 7.80
CA ARG A 247 -0.76 -6.11 7.11
C ARG A 247 -0.15 -7.45 6.74
N ALA A 248 -0.40 -7.86 5.50
CA ALA A 248 0.12 -9.10 4.92
C ALA A 248 0.27 -8.98 3.39
N GLY A 249 0.63 -10.08 2.73
CA GLY A 249 0.71 -10.18 1.28
C GLY A 249 0.22 -11.53 0.78
N LEU A 250 -0.19 -11.57 -0.48
CA LEU A 250 -0.66 -12.74 -1.20
C LEU A 250 0.11 -12.87 -2.52
N ILE A 251 0.36 -14.09 -2.95
CA ILE A 251 0.95 -14.42 -4.26
C ILE A 251 -0.02 -15.34 -4.98
N PHE A 252 -0.61 -14.86 -6.05
CA PHE A 252 -1.42 -15.65 -6.97
C PHE A 252 -0.54 -16.09 -8.15
N PHE A 253 -0.70 -17.29 -8.61
CA PHE A 253 0.05 -17.80 -9.75
C PHE A 253 -0.83 -18.65 -10.65
N ARG A 254 -0.45 -18.67 -11.94
CA ARG A 254 -1.15 -19.43 -12.97
C ARG A 254 -0.79 -20.92 -12.85
N LYS A 255 -1.79 -21.77 -13.05
CA LYS A 255 -1.62 -23.21 -13.24
C LYS A 255 -1.64 -23.51 -14.73
N HIS A 256 -0.82 -24.46 -15.16
CA HIS A 256 -0.88 -24.98 -16.51
C HIS A 256 -1.23 -26.48 -16.47
N GLU A 257 -2.17 -26.90 -17.30
CA GLU A 257 -2.50 -28.32 -17.43
C GLU A 257 -1.27 -29.12 -17.93
N GLY A 258 -1.00 -30.27 -17.31
CA GLY A 258 0.11 -31.14 -17.70
C GLY A 258 1.47 -30.77 -17.11
N GLU A 259 1.60 -29.71 -16.30
CA GLU A 259 2.85 -29.44 -15.58
C GLU A 259 3.20 -30.56 -14.59
N ASP A 260 4.46 -30.95 -14.58
CA ASP A 260 4.99 -31.84 -13.54
C ASP A 260 4.87 -31.17 -12.16
N ARG A 261 4.23 -31.86 -11.23
CA ARG A 261 4.01 -31.35 -9.86
C ARG A 261 5.28 -30.92 -9.14
N LYS A 262 6.45 -31.45 -9.50
CA LYS A 262 7.74 -31.11 -8.87
C LYS A 262 8.38 -29.85 -9.44
N THR A 263 8.10 -29.52 -10.68
CA THR A 263 8.71 -28.41 -11.41
C THR A 263 7.72 -27.28 -11.74
N SER A 264 6.44 -27.49 -11.45
CA SER A 264 5.36 -26.54 -11.69
C SER A 264 5.62 -25.20 -10.99
N LEU A 265 5.01 -24.16 -11.49
CA LEU A 265 5.05 -22.83 -10.87
C LEU A 265 4.52 -22.88 -9.41
N GLU A 266 3.53 -23.73 -9.14
CA GLU A 266 3.01 -23.99 -7.80
C GLU A 266 4.09 -24.56 -6.86
N ALA A 267 4.83 -25.58 -7.28
CA ALA A 267 5.90 -26.16 -6.46
C ALA A 267 7.00 -25.14 -6.18
N ARG A 268 7.41 -24.39 -7.19
CA ARG A 268 8.45 -23.33 -7.07
C ARG A 268 8.02 -22.22 -6.12
N VAL A 269 6.79 -21.72 -6.22
CA VAL A 269 6.26 -20.68 -5.35
C VAL A 269 6.13 -21.18 -3.92
N ASN A 270 5.58 -22.37 -3.70
CA ASN A 270 5.45 -22.95 -2.37
C ASN A 270 6.83 -23.14 -1.71
N GLN A 271 7.83 -23.67 -2.44
CA GLN A 271 9.19 -23.84 -1.94
C GLN A 271 9.86 -22.50 -1.66
N ALA A 272 9.66 -21.49 -2.50
CA ALA A 272 10.21 -20.15 -2.28
C ALA A 272 9.60 -19.49 -1.04
N VAL A 273 8.32 -19.74 -0.75
CA VAL A 273 7.67 -19.27 0.47
C VAL A 273 8.21 -20.03 1.68
N PHE A 274 8.08 -21.33 1.69
CA PHE A 274 8.57 -22.18 2.76
C PHE A 274 9.23 -23.44 2.14
N PRO A 275 10.47 -23.77 2.51
CA PRO A 275 11.26 -23.20 3.62
C PRO A 275 12.19 -22.03 3.25
N SER A 276 12.21 -21.54 1.97
CA SER A 276 13.30 -20.65 1.53
C SER A 276 13.27 -19.25 2.15
N CYS A 277 12.12 -18.56 2.18
CA CYS A 277 12.03 -17.17 2.62
C CYS A 277 11.30 -16.97 3.95
N GLN A 278 10.58 -17.98 4.45
CA GLN A 278 9.67 -17.87 5.58
C GLN A 278 9.75 -19.10 6.48
N GLY A 279 9.31 -18.93 7.76
CA GLY A 279 9.07 -19.98 8.73
C GLY A 279 7.59 -20.10 9.07
N GLY A 280 7.25 -20.18 10.37
CA GLY A 280 5.88 -20.34 10.86
C GLY A 280 4.93 -19.24 10.37
N PRO A 281 3.78 -19.59 9.82
CA PRO A 281 2.77 -18.62 9.42
C PRO A 281 2.17 -17.91 10.64
N HIS A 282 1.77 -16.63 10.44
CA HIS A 282 1.00 -15.88 11.44
C HIS A 282 -0.50 -16.18 11.24
N ASN A 283 -1.01 -17.19 11.92
CA ASN A 283 -2.37 -17.68 11.69
C ASN A 283 -3.46 -16.66 12.06
N ASN A 284 -3.23 -15.83 13.08
CA ASN A 284 -4.08 -14.73 13.43
C ASN A 284 -4.22 -13.71 12.27
N THR A 285 -3.12 -13.35 11.62
CA THR A 285 -3.14 -12.48 10.45
C THR A 285 -3.89 -13.12 9.28
N ILE A 286 -3.76 -14.44 9.10
CA ILE A 286 -4.49 -15.19 8.08
C ILE A 286 -6.00 -15.13 8.33
N ALA A 287 -6.42 -15.23 9.57
CA ALA A 287 -7.83 -15.05 9.93
C ALA A 287 -8.34 -13.65 9.56
N GLY A 288 -7.57 -12.61 9.88
CA GLY A 288 -7.87 -11.25 9.45
C GLY A 288 -7.95 -11.09 7.93
N ILE A 289 -7.05 -11.74 7.16
CA ILE A 289 -7.12 -11.76 5.69
C ILE A 289 -8.41 -12.43 5.22
N ALA A 290 -8.77 -13.58 5.78
CA ALA A 290 -9.98 -14.31 5.39
C ALA A 290 -11.26 -13.50 5.65
N VAL A 291 -11.29 -12.70 6.74
CA VAL A 291 -12.38 -11.76 7.03
C VAL A 291 -12.41 -10.63 5.98
N ALA A 292 -11.28 -9.98 5.72
CA ALA A 292 -11.20 -8.89 4.75
C ALA A 292 -11.59 -9.34 3.32
N LEU A 293 -11.18 -10.53 2.90
CA LEU A 293 -11.53 -11.08 1.59
C LEU A 293 -13.03 -11.38 1.47
N LYS A 294 -13.68 -11.84 2.56
CA LYS A 294 -15.15 -11.99 2.59
C LYS A 294 -15.82 -10.63 2.41
N GLN A 295 -15.34 -9.59 3.08
CA GLN A 295 -15.85 -8.23 2.92
C GLN A 295 -15.60 -7.70 1.50
N ALA A 296 -14.41 -7.96 0.93
CA ALA A 296 -14.07 -7.51 -0.43
C ALA A 296 -14.95 -8.13 -1.54
N ALA A 297 -15.57 -9.28 -1.28
CA ALA A 297 -16.51 -9.91 -2.20
C ALA A 297 -17.95 -9.39 -2.06
N SER A 298 -18.21 -8.44 -1.15
CA SER A 298 -19.57 -7.93 -0.89
C SER A 298 -19.95 -6.76 -1.82
N PRO A 299 -21.28 -6.54 -2.04
CA PRO A 299 -21.75 -5.36 -2.77
C PRO A 299 -21.34 -4.02 -2.13
N GLU A 300 -21.28 -3.97 -0.82
CA GLU A 300 -20.87 -2.77 -0.05
C GLU A 300 -19.43 -2.40 -0.37
N PHE A 301 -18.57 -3.39 -0.57
CA PHE A 301 -17.18 -3.14 -0.96
C PHE A 301 -17.08 -2.59 -2.40
N VAL A 302 -17.94 -3.02 -3.30
CA VAL A 302 -18.03 -2.45 -4.65
C VAL A 302 -18.44 -0.98 -4.58
N GLN A 303 -19.40 -0.62 -3.72
CA GLN A 303 -19.79 0.79 -3.52
C GLN A 303 -18.63 1.62 -2.93
N TYR A 304 -17.91 1.07 -1.95
CA TYR A 304 -16.71 1.69 -1.42
C TYR A 304 -15.65 1.96 -2.51
N ALA A 305 -15.35 0.99 -3.36
CA ALA A 305 -14.36 1.13 -4.42
C ALA A 305 -14.75 2.20 -5.48
N LYS A 306 -16.04 2.24 -5.84
CA LYS A 306 -16.59 3.31 -6.70
C LYS A 306 -16.43 4.68 -6.05
N GLN A 307 -16.75 4.77 -4.76
CA GLN A 307 -16.62 6.03 -4.01
C GLN A 307 -15.15 6.46 -3.91
N VAL A 308 -14.20 5.54 -3.72
CA VAL A 308 -12.76 5.86 -3.72
C VAL A 308 -12.37 6.54 -5.02
N ARG A 309 -12.78 6.03 -6.18
CA ARG A 309 -12.50 6.64 -7.48
C ARG A 309 -13.18 7.99 -7.66
N ALA A 310 -14.47 8.10 -7.29
CA ALA A 310 -15.21 9.36 -7.35
C ALA A 310 -14.54 10.45 -6.50
N ASN A 311 -14.14 10.11 -5.29
CA ASN A 311 -13.42 11.00 -4.37
C ASN A 311 -12.07 11.43 -4.94
N THR A 312 -11.34 10.52 -5.59
CA THR A 312 -10.07 10.85 -6.25
C THR A 312 -10.27 11.83 -7.40
N GLN A 313 -11.34 11.67 -8.19
CA GLN A 313 -11.68 12.58 -9.27
C GLN A 313 -12.08 13.96 -8.74
N ALA A 314 -12.88 14.01 -7.66
CA ALA A 314 -13.26 15.27 -7.02
C ALA A 314 -12.03 16.05 -6.52
N LEU A 315 -11.13 15.37 -5.80
CA LEU A 315 -9.87 15.95 -5.34
C LEU A 315 -8.99 16.43 -6.50
N ALA A 316 -8.80 15.61 -7.54
CA ALA A 316 -8.01 15.95 -8.71
C ALA A 316 -8.57 17.19 -9.42
N LYS A 317 -9.90 17.25 -9.59
CA LYS A 317 -10.60 18.39 -10.20
C LYS A 317 -10.44 19.67 -9.37
N THR A 318 -10.55 19.58 -8.04
CA THR A 318 -10.37 20.74 -7.15
C THR A 318 -8.95 21.28 -7.25
N LEU A 319 -7.94 20.42 -7.15
CA LEU A 319 -6.54 20.83 -7.26
C LEU A 319 -6.22 21.46 -8.64
N THR A 320 -6.68 20.84 -9.73
CA THR A 320 -6.49 21.41 -11.07
C THR A 320 -7.30 22.68 -11.29
N GLY A 321 -8.46 22.82 -10.65
CA GLY A 321 -9.27 24.04 -10.64
C GLY A 321 -8.54 25.25 -10.02
N HIS A 322 -7.70 25.01 -9.01
CA HIS A 322 -6.79 26.01 -8.44
C HIS A 322 -5.51 26.24 -9.28
N GLY A 323 -5.40 25.62 -10.47
CA GLY A 323 -4.25 25.76 -11.35
C GLY A 323 -3.03 24.91 -10.96
N TYR A 324 -3.21 23.93 -10.07
CA TYR A 324 -2.13 23.01 -9.70
C TYR A 324 -1.91 21.92 -10.75
N ARG A 325 -0.67 21.49 -10.88
CA ARG A 325 -0.25 20.45 -11.81
C ARG A 325 -0.24 19.06 -11.14
N LEU A 326 -1.00 18.12 -11.69
CA LEU A 326 -0.87 16.70 -11.36
C LEU A 326 0.12 16.05 -12.33
N SER A 327 0.98 15.17 -11.82
CA SER A 327 2.15 14.64 -12.55
C SER A 327 1.80 13.92 -13.87
N SER A 328 0.62 13.29 -13.97
CA SER A 328 0.13 12.65 -15.20
C SER A 328 -1.17 13.30 -15.74
N GLY A 329 -1.46 14.53 -15.32
CA GLY A 329 -2.66 15.26 -15.72
C GLY A 329 -3.96 14.76 -15.07
N GLY A 330 -3.92 13.79 -14.16
CA GLY A 330 -5.10 13.24 -13.48
C GLY A 330 -4.84 11.90 -12.82
N SER A 331 -5.90 11.14 -12.55
CA SER A 331 -5.82 9.81 -11.92
C SER A 331 -6.92 8.88 -12.44
N ASP A 332 -6.58 7.59 -12.58
CA ASP A 332 -7.51 6.51 -12.93
C ASP A 332 -7.78 5.58 -11.72
N ASN A 333 -7.12 5.83 -10.58
CA ASN A 333 -7.19 4.96 -9.39
C ASN A 333 -7.49 5.72 -8.08
N HIS A 334 -6.92 5.33 -6.95
CA HIS A 334 -7.18 5.85 -5.60
C HIS A 334 -6.22 6.94 -5.15
N LEU A 335 -5.29 7.40 -5.99
CA LEU A 335 -4.30 8.38 -5.59
C LEU A 335 -4.09 9.46 -6.66
N VAL A 336 -3.65 10.63 -6.21
CA VAL A 336 -3.11 11.69 -7.06
C VAL A 336 -1.64 11.92 -6.72
N LEU A 337 -0.86 12.29 -7.74
CA LEU A 337 0.52 12.69 -7.59
C LEU A 337 0.64 14.17 -7.95
N TRP A 338 0.78 15.01 -6.95
CA TRP A 338 0.76 16.48 -7.08
C TRP A 338 2.17 17.03 -7.23
N ASP A 339 2.43 17.72 -8.33
CA ASP A 339 3.70 18.37 -8.61
C ASP A 339 3.69 19.83 -8.07
N LEU A 340 4.56 20.10 -7.09
CA LEU A 340 4.68 21.38 -6.40
C LEU A 340 5.79 22.27 -6.97
N LYS A 341 6.52 21.81 -7.97
CA LYS A 341 7.62 22.58 -8.59
C LYS A 341 7.15 23.89 -9.22
N PRO A 342 5.97 23.97 -9.89
CA PRO A 342 5.47 25.24 -10.40
C PRO A 342 5.27 26.31 -9.33
N GLN A 343 4.97 25.92 -8.09
CA GLN A 343 4.82 26.82 -6.94
C GLN A 343 6.16 27.15 -6.25
N GLY A 344 7.28 26.60 -6.76
CA GLY A 344 8.60 26.78 -6.12
C GLY A 344 8.73 26.10 -4.76
N LEU A 345 7.83 25.16 -4.44
CA LEU A 345 7.80 24.39 -3.20
C LEU A 345 8.37 22.99 -3.40
N THR A 346 8.67 22.31 -2.29
CA THR A 346 9.10 20.90 -2.28
C THR A 346 8.11 20.04 -1.52
N GLY A 347 8.04 18.77 -1.85
CA GLY A 347 7.22 17.81 -1.12
C GLY A 347 7.50 17.80 0.38
N SER A 348 8.77 17.95 0.79
CA SER A 348 9.15 17.99 2.21
C SER A 348 8.57 19.18 2.95
N LYS A 349 8.44 20.35 2.31
CA LYS A 349 7.86 21.55 2.95
C LYS A 349 6.35 21.37 3.14
N ILE A 350 5.66 20.90 2.12
CA ILE A 350 4.22 20.65 2.19
C ILE A 350 3.91 19.53 3.17
N GLU A 351 4.65 18.41 3.13
CA GLU A 351 4.52 17.32 4.12
C GLU A 351 4.59 17.86 5.56
N LYS A 352 5.52 18.77 5.86
CA LYS A 352 5.67 19.34 7.21
C LYS A 352 4.56 20.31 7.61
N ILE A 353 4.08 21.16 6.70
CA ILE A 353 2.92 22.00 7.03
C ILE A 353 1.67 21.14 7.22
N CYS A 354 1.47 20.10 6.41
CA CYS A 354 0.37 19.15 6.58
C CYS A 354 0.41 18.49 7.98
N GLU A 355 1.57 18.02 8.43
CA GLU A 355 1.73 17.47 9.79
C GLU A 355 1.31 18.48 10.88
N PHE A 356 1.66 19.76 10.74
CA PHE A 356 1.27 20.79 11.70
C PHE A 356 -0.24 21.06 11.76
N VAL A 357 -0.95 20.75 10.70
CA VAL A 357 -2.39 20.99 10.58
C VAL A 357 -3.24 19.73 10.61
N ASN A 358 -2.72 18.62 11.14
CA ASN A 358 -3.41 17.34 11.27
C ASN A 358 -3.84 16.72 9.92
N ILE A 359 -2.99 16.85 8.90
CA ILE A 359 -3.14 16.18 7.61
C ILE A 359 -1.92 15.30 7.37
N THR A 360 -2.14 14.00 7.22
CA THR A 360 -1.07 13.02 7.01
C THR A 360 -1.02 12.61 5.54
N LEU A 361 0.06 13.00 4.85
CA LEU A 361 0.40 12.60 3.48
C LEU A 361 1.90 12.36 3.36
N ASN A 362 2.40 11.94 2.21
CA ASN A 362 3.84 11.77 2.04
C ASN A 362 4.40 12.54 0.84
N LYS A 363 5.60 13.06 1.02
CA LYS A 363 6.42 13.56 -0.08
C LYS A 363 6.70 12.45 -1.07
N ASN A 364 6.73 12.78 -2.36
CA ASN A 364 6.96 11.81 -3.44
C ASN A 364 7.66 12.47 -4.62
N SER A 365 8.54 11.72 -5.28
CA SER A 365 9.15 12.16 -6.52
C SER A 365 8.09 12.35 -7.61
N VAL A 366 8.29 13.34 -8.45
CA VAL A 366 7.47 13.65 -9.63
C VAL A 366 8.36 13.72 -10.87
N CYS A 367 7.77 13.69 -12.05
CA CYS A 367 8.49 13.73 -13.31
C CYS A 367 9.51 14.87 -13.36
N GLY A 368 10.74 14.56 -13.75
CA GLY A 368 11.85 15.52 -13.84
C GLY A 368 12.59 15.75 -12.53
N ASP A 369 12.26 15.06 -11.43
CA ASP A 369 13.06 15.10 -10.21
C ASP A 369 14.41 14.42 -10.44
N LYS A 370 15.48 15.12 -10.03
CA LYS A 370 16.87 14.60 -10.13
C LYS A 370 17.27 13.71 -8.96
N SER A 371 16.54 13.76 -7.86
CA SER A 371 16.87 13.05 -6.60
C SER A 371 15.61 12.71 -5.81
N ALA A 372 15.53 11.48 -5.33
CA ALA A 372 14.49 11.04 -4.39
C ALA A 372 14.64 11.64 -2.97
N VAL A 373 15.77 12.30 -2.67
CA VAL A 373 16.03 12.91 -1.36
C VAL A 373 15.29 14.24 -1.18
N THR A 374 15.10 14.99 -2.30
CA THR A 374 14.37 16.26 -2.28
C THR A 374 13.26 16.19 -3.33
N PRO A 375 12.19 15.45 -3.04
CA PRO A 375 11.11 15.24 -4.00
C PRO A 375 10.31 16.52 -4.24
N GLY A 376 9.95 16.74 -5.51
CA GLY A 376 9.21 17.93 -5.97
C GLY A 376 7.71 17.85 -5.77
N GLY A 377 7.18 16.77 -5.22
CA GLY A 377 5.74 16.62 -5.06
C GLY A 377 5.32 15.84 -3.82
N VAL A 378 4.02 15.61 -3.72
CA VAL A 378 3.37 14.80 -2.69
C VAL A 378 2.42 13.79 -3.35
N ARG A 379 2.27 12.63 -2.70
CA ARG A 379 1.30 11.60 -3.06
C ARG A 379 0.15 11.65 -2.07
N ILE A 380 -1.07 11.66 -2.58
CA ILE A 380 -2.31 11.78 -1.82
C ILE A 380 -3.23 10.63 -2.21
N GLY A 381 -3.75 9.89 -1.24
CA GLY A 381 -4.70 8.79 -1.43
C GLY A 381 -6.06 9.11 -0.83
N THR A 382 -7.10 8.49 -1.34
CA THR A 382 -8.47 8.75 -0.90
C THR A 382 -9.10 7.58 -0.15
N SER A 383 -8.44 6.43 -0.10
CA SER A 383 -9.02 5.18 0.41
C SER A 383 -9.37 5.22 1.90
N ALA A 384 -8.50 5.79 2.74
CA ALA A 384 -8.69 5.83 4.18
C ALA A 384 -9.90 6.68 4.57
N LEU A 385 -9.98 7.92 4.07
CA LEU A 385 -11.11 8.80 4.36
C LEU A 385 -12.43 8.29 3.74
N THR A 386 -12.37 7.65 2.56
CA THR A 386 -13.57 6.98 2.01
C THR A 386 -14.08 5.86 2.93
N SER A 387 -13.19 5.14 3.64
CA SER A 387 -13.60 4.15 4.66
C SER A 387 -14.29 4.80 5.87
N ARG A 388 -14.05 6.09 6.12
CA ARG A 388 -14.76 6.90 7.14
C ARG A 388 -16.08 7.50 6.62
N GLY A 389 -16.45 7.26 5.38
CA GLY A 389 -17.70 7.74 4.79
C GLY A 389 -17.61 9.06 4.02
N PHE A 390 -16.43 9.59 3.81
CA PHE A 390 -16.21 10.80 3.00
C PHE A 390 -16.72 10.63 1.56
N LYS A 391 -17.34 11.67 1.02
CA LYS A 391 -17.90 11.79 -0.32
C LYS A 391 -17.15 12.83 -1.15
N GLU A 392 -17.61 13.05 -2.38
CA GLU A 392 -16.98 13.98 -3.31
C GLU A 392 -16.91 15.41 -2.77
N GLU A 393 -17.99 15.91 -2.15
CA GLU A 393 -18.03 17.25 -1.53
C GLU A 393 -17.02 17.39 -0.39
N ASP A 394 -16.81 16.31 0.39
CA ASP A 394 -15.84 16.31 1.47
C ASP A 394 -14.40 16.36 0.91
N PHE A 395 -14.15 15.69 -0.22
CA PHE A 395 -12.87 15.78 -0.91
C PHE A 395 -12.64 17.11 -1.65
N VAL A 396 -13.69 17.82 -2.01
CA VAL A 396 -13.58 19.24 -2.39
C VAL A 396 -13.05 20.05 -1.20
N GLN A 397 -13.64 19.87 0.01
CA GLN A 397 -13.17 20.55 1.22
C GLN A 397 -11.73 20.16 1.60
N VAL A 398 -11.35 18.90 1.43
CA VAL A 398 -9.94 18.47 1.59
C VAL A 398 -9.04 19.21 0.60
N GLY A 399 -9.46 19.36 -0.66
CA GLY A 399 -8.75 20.15 -1.67
C GLY A 399 -8.57 21.61 -1.29
N GLU A 400 -9.59 22.24 -0.68
CA GLU A 400 -9.52 23.61 -0.15
C GLU A 400 -8.54 23.73 1.03
N PHE A 401 -8.49 22.75 1.93
CA PHE A 401 -7.46 22.73 2.97
C PHE A 401 -6.05 22.64 2.39
N LEU A 402 -5.84 21.78 1.39
CA LEU A 402 -4.57 21.65 0.69
C LEU A 402 -4.18 22.94 -0.06
N HIS A 403 -5.16 23.67 -0.62
CA HIS A 403 -4.93 24.98 -1.22
C HIS A 403 -4.45 25.99 -0.18
N ARG A 404 -5.13 26.11 0.96
CA ARG A 404 -4.72 26.97 2.09
C ARG A 404 -3.31 26.62 2.59
N ILE A 405 -2.95 25.33 2.60
CA ILE A 405 -1.58 24.89 2.97
C ILE A 405 -0.54 25.46 2.01
N VAL A 406 -0.81 25.45 0.70
CA VAL A 406 0.12 26.04 -0.28
C VAL A 406 0.27 27.55 -0.11
N GLU A 407 -0.83 28.26 0.14
CA GLU A 407 -0.79 29.72 0.42
C GLU A 407 0.06 30.01 1.67
N ILE A 408 -0.17 29.28 2.77
CA ILE A 408 0.63 29.40 4.00
C ILE A 408 2.10 29.06 3.72
N ALA A 409 2.36 27.99 2.99
CA ALA A 409 3.73 27.57 2.67
C ALA A 409 4.48 28.59 1.82
N ASP A 410 3.80 29.28 0.87
CA ASP A 410 4.40 30.36 0.08
C ASP A 410 4.73 31.58 0.95
N GLU A 411 3.83 31.99 1.85
CA GLU A 411 4.09 33.06 2.83
C GLU A 411 5.26 32.74 3.76
N VAL A 412 5.27 31.52 4.33
CA VAL A 412 6.35 31.03 5.19
C VAL A 412 7.68 30.99 4.45
N GLN A 413 7.69 30.55 3.19
CA GLN A 413 8.90 30.50 2.37
C GLN A 413 9.46 31.90 2.09
N LYS A 414 8.58 32.88 1.82
CA LYS A 414 8.98 34.29 1.65
C LYS A 414 9.53 34.88 2.94
N ALA A 415 8.89 34.62 4.08
CA ALA A 415 9.35 35.06 5.39
C ALA A 415 10.68 34.45 5.79
N ALA A 416 10.91 33.17 5.46
CA ALA A 416 12.18 32.48 5.73
C ALA A 416 13.38 33.07 4.97
N GLY A 417 13.16 33.74 3.81
CA GLY A 417 14.22 34.30 2.96
C GLY A 417 15.22 33.27 2.44
N SER A 418 14.94 31.97 2.60
CA SER A 418 15.82 30.85 2.31
C SER A 418 15.03 29.68 1.72
N LYS A 419 15.71 28.86 0.87
CA LYS A 419 15.13 27.63 0.32
C LYS A 419 15.33 26.41 1.24
N LEU A 420 16.12 26.53 2.31
CA LEU A 420 16.42 25.42 3.21
C LEU A 420 15.20 25.05 4.07
N LEU A 421 14.96 23.76 4.23
CA LEU A 421 13.86 23.25 5.06
C LEU A 421 13.97 23.72 6.52
N LYS A 422 15.18 23.79 7.08
CA LYS A 422 15.40 24.25 8.45
C LYS A 422 14.88 25.68 8.68
N ASP A 423 15.20 26.60 7.78
CA ASP A 423 14.79 28.00 7.90
C ASP A 423 13.28 28.15 7.66
N PHE A 424 12.73 27.37 6.71
CA PHE A 424 11.30 27.28 6.48
C PHE A 424 10.54 26.83 7.74
N LEU A 425 11.01 25.78 8.43
CA LEU A 425 10.38 25.30 9.66
C LEU A 425 10.50 26.31 10.80
N ALA A 426 11.59 27.04 10.89
CA ALA A 426 11.74 28.12 11.87
C ALA A 426 10.73 29.27 11.63
N ALA A 427 10.49 29.63 10.36
CA ALA A 427 9.50 30.65 9.99
C ALA A 427 8.03 30.17 10.11
N ALA A 428 7.81 28.85 10.06
CA ALA A 428 6.47 28.25 10.25
C ALA A 428 6.06 28.20 11.73
N LYS A 429 7.00 28.30 12.65
CA LYS A 429 6.74 28.21 14.09
C LYS A 429 5.87 29.40 14.53
N ASP A 430 4.90 29.13 15.40
CA ASP A 430 3.98 30.11 15.98
C ASP A 430 3.15 30.91 14.94
N ASN A 431 2.88 30.33 13.76
CA ASN A 431 2.08 30.95 12.72
C ASN A 431 0.59 30.76 12.98
N ASP A 432 -0.13 31.88 13.21
CA ASP A 432 -1.56 31.89 13.55
C ASP A 432 -2.43 31.19 12.49
N LYS A 433 -2.07 31.28 11.19
CA LYS A 433 -2.84 30.63 10.10
C LYS A 433 -2.70 29.10 10.18
N ILE A 434 -1.53 28.58 10.58
CA ILE A 434 -1.31 27.15 10.83
C ILE A 434 -2.18 26.68 12.00
N VAL A 435 -2.16 27.43 13.11
CA VAL A 435 -2.96 27.10 14.29
C VAL A 435 -4.47 27.12 13.98
N GLN A 436 -4.92 28.10 13.21
CA GLN A 436 -6.34 28.17 12.82
C GLN A 436 -6.72 27.02 11.87
N LEU A 437 -5.89 26.75 10.86
CA LEU A 437 -6.14 25.65 9.93
C LEU A 437 -6.14 24.28 10.64
N GLN A 438 -5.27 24.06 11.63
CA GLN A 438 -5.27 22.85 12.45
C GLN A 438 -6.62 22.64 13.14
N LYS A 439 -7.19 23.71 13.74
CA LYS A 439 -8.51 23.63 14.38
C LYS A 439 -9.62 23.31 13.38
N ASP A 440 -9.58 23.94 12.21
CA ASP A 440 -10.56 23.71 11.16
C ASP A 440 -10.51 22.26 10.66
N VAL A 441 -9.31 21.72 10.44
CA VAL A 441 -9.11 20.33 10.03
C VAL A 441 -9.56 19.34 11.10
N GLU A 442 -9.18 19.56 12.38
CA GLU A 442 -9.59 18.70 13.49
C GLU A 442 -11.12 18.68 13.66
N ALA A 443 -11.76 19.84 13.58
CA ALA A 443 -13.22 19.95 13.66
C ALA A 443 -13.90 19.22 12.47
N PHE A 444 -13.35 19.34 11.28
CA PHE A 444 -13.85 18.65 10.10
C PHE A 444 -13.64 17.14 10.22
N ALA A 445 -12.43 16.68 10.55
CA ALA A 445 -12.11 15.26 10.66
C ALA A 445 -12.99 14.56 11.73
N THR A 446 -13.18 15.18 12.89
CA THR A 446 -13.96 14.59 13.99
C THR A 446 -15.47 14.57 13.76
N SER A 447 -15.97 15.23 12.73
CA SER A 447 -17.39 15.15 12.34
C SER A 447 -17.75 13.84 11.62
N PHE A 448 -16.76 13.04 11.23
CA PHE A 448 -16.96 11.76 10.54
C PHE A 448 -16.78 10.57 11.49
N PRO A 449 -17.47 9.44 11.24
CA PRO A 449 -17.30 8.24 12.03
C PRO A 449 -15.89 7.65 11.85
N MET A 450 -15.52 6.76 12.78
CA MET A 450 -14.26 5.99 12.69
C MET A 450 -14.58 4.50 12.69
N PRO A 451 -14.18 3.74 11.66
CA PRO A 451 -14.33 2.29 11.64
C PRO A 451 -13.32 1.61 12.58
N GLY A 452 -13.65 0.43 13.07
CA GLY A 452 -12.73 -0.46 13.76
C GLY A 452 -12.64 -0.30 15.26
N PHE A 453 -12.89 0.88 15.84
CA PHE A 453 -12.85 1.10 17.28
C PHE A 453 -13.81 2.22 17.72
N ASP A 454 -14.19 2.18 19.01
CA ASP A 454 -15.02 3.21 19.63
C ASP A 454 -14.21 4.49 19.90
N VAL A 455 -14.78 5.63 19.57
CA VAL A 455 -14.19 6.96 19.76
C VAL A 455 -14.76 7.72 20.98
N SER A 456 -15.82 7.20 21.62
CA SER A 456 -16.56 7.91 22.68
C SER A 456 -15.75 8.23 23.95
N GLY A 457 -14.70 7.44 24.20
CA GLY A 457 -13.80 7.60 25.35
C GLY A 457 -12.45 8.25 25.04
N LEU A 458 -12.18 8.61 23.79
CA LEU A 458 -10.89 9.14 23.38
C LEU A 458 -10.63 10.53 23.98
N LYS A 459 -9.40 10.73 24.44
CA LYS A 459 -8.94 12.02 24.98
C LYS A 459 -7.82 12.55 24.12
N LYS A 460 -7.86 13.86 23.85
CA LYS A 460 -6.75 14.55 23.16
C LYS A 460 -5.47 14.42 24.01
N PRO A 461 -4.36 13.95 23.42
CA PRO A 461 -3.08 13.94 24.11
C PRO A 461 -2.71 15.34 24.61
N GLN A 462 -2.26 15.44 25.86
CA GLN A 462 -1.64 16.66 26.38
C GLN A 462 -0.16 16.62 26.04
N HIS A 463 0.30 17.59 25.26
CA HIS A 463 1.71 17.76 24.88
C HIS A 463 2.45 18.62 25.88
#